data_db195bd99385468e7b074003bcc2b17e
#
_entry.id   db195bd99385468e7b074003bcc2b17e
#
_cell.length_a   1.000
_cell.length_b   1.000
_cell.length_c   1.000
_cell.angle_alpha   90.00
_cell.angle_beta   90.00
_cell.angle_gamma   90.00
#
_symmetry.space_group_name_H-M   'P 1'
#
loop_
_entity.id
_entity.type
_entity.pdbx_description
1 polymer ?
#
loop_
_entity_poly.entity_id
_entity_poly.type
_entity_poly.pdbx_seq_one_letter_code
_entity_poly.pdbx_strand_id
1 'polypeptide(L)'
;MLLHKSPAFQPALSLVAEENGKIMGYILFSEIKIGEKTAIAPAPLAVLPEHQRKGVGLALLAEGHRIAKNLGYGISVVLGSEAYYPKTGYMPASRFGIVCPFEGVPDANYMALPLQEPAGDWNGIVTYDKAFFEV
;
A
#
# COMPACT_ATOMS: atom_id res chain seq x y z
N MET A 1 -15.04 13.00 -7.75
CA MET A 1 -14.51 12.30 -6.56
C MET A 1 -13.38 13.10 -5.97
N LEU A 2 -13.44 13.34 -4.68
CA LEU A 2 -12.42 14.08 -3.95
C LEU A 2 -11.59 13.12 -3.11
N LEU A 3 -10.26 13.22 -3.21
CA LEU A 3 -9.34 12.45 -2.37
C LEU A 3 -8.65 13.42 -1.43
N HIS A 4 -8.67 13.13 -0.14
CA HIS A 4 -8.00 13.98 0.83
C HIS A 4 -7.49 13.17 2.02
N LYS A 5 -6.54 13.77 2.74
CA LYS A 5 -5.94 13.13 3.92
C LYS A 5 -6.96 13.03 5.04
N SER A 6 -6.99 11.88 5.70
CA SER A 6 -7.74 11.72 6.93
C SER A 6 -6.95 12.36 8.07
N PRO A 7 -7.58 13.22 8.89
CA PRO A 7 -6.88 13.83 10.03
C PRO A 7 -6.67 12.87 11.19
N ALA A 8 -7.28 11.68 11.14
CA ALA A 8 -7.37 10.81 12.30
C ALA A 8 -6.18 9.90 12.52
N PHE A 9 -5.30 9.73 11.54
CA PHE A 9 -4.25 8.73 11.63
C PHE A 9 -2.85 9.25 11.47
N GLN A 10 -1.99 8.68 12.28
CA GLN A 10 -0.54 8.72 12.21
C GLN A 10 -0.08 7.26 12.18
N PRO A 11 1.11 6.94 11.74
CA PRO A 11 2.19 7.85 11.38
C PRO A 11 2.34 8.08 9.89
N ALA A 12 1.77 7.27 9.03
CA ALA A 12 2.24 7.37 7.68
C ALA A 12 1.30 8.16 6.78
N LEU A 13 0.29 7.54 6.27
CA LEU A 13 -0.51 8.17 5.24
C LEU A 13 -1.88 7.54 5.20
N SER A 14 -2.91 8.37 5.36
CA SER A 14 -4.28 7.89 5.20
C SER A 14 -5.05 8.84 4.30
N LEU A 15 -5.87 8.25 3.43
CA LEU A 15 -6.65 8.99 2.46
C LEU A 15 -8.09 8.50 2.49
N VAL A 16 -9.02 9.42 2.27
CA VAL A 16 -10.43 9.09 2.06
C VAL A 16 -10.84 9.55 0.67
N ALA A 17 -11.75 8.81 0.06
CA ALA A 17 -12.40 9.19 -1.19
C ALA A 17 -13.82 9.61 -0.86
N GLU A 18 -14.20 10.79 -1.34
CA GLU A 18 -15.48 11.39 -1.00
C GLU A 18 -16.18 11.92 -2.24
N GLU A 19 -17.49 11.80 -2.26
CA GLU A 19 -18.31 12.37 -3.33
C GLU A 19 -19.62 12.84 -2.73
N ASN A 20 -19.97 14.08 -3.03
CA ASN A 20 -21.20 14.72 -2.54
C ASN A 20 -21.35 14.63 -1.01
N GLY A 21 -20.24 14.80 -0.29
CA GLY A 21 -20.21 14.77 1.16
C GLY A 21 -20.24 13.37 1.77
N LYS A 22 -20.21 12.32 0.96
CA LYS A 22 -20.22 10.94 1.44
C LYS A 22 -18.87 10.27 1.19
N ILE A 23 -18.38 9.55 2.20
CA ILE A 23 -17.16 8.78 2.07
C ILE A 23 -17.47 7.50 1.32
N MET A 24 -16.75 7.27 0.22
CA MET A 24 -16.88 6.09 -0.64
C MET A 24 -15.86 5.02 -0.29
N GLY A 25 -14.73 5.41 0.27
CA GLY A 25 -13.67 4.47 0.60
C GLY A 25 -12.51 5.15 1.31
N TYR A 26 -11.58 4.34 1.77
CA TYR A 26 -10.37 4.87 2.38
C TYR A 26 -9.21 3.89 2.21
N ILE A 27 -8.00 4.41 2.38
CA ILE A 27 -6.78 3.62 2.40
C ILE A 27 -5.87 4.14 3.50
N LEU A 28 -5.21 3.22 4.18
CA LEU A 28 -4.17 3.54 5.16
C LEU A 28 -2.88 2.90 4.71
N PHE A 29 -1.81 3.69 4.67
CA PHE A 29 -0.46 3.17 4.45
C PHE A 29 0.27 3.26 5.78
N SER A 30 0.93 2.18 6.17
CA SER A 30 1.71 2.13 7.41
C SER A 30 3.17 1.87 7.10
N GLU A 31 4.06 2.38 7.93
CA GLU A 31 5.47 2.08 7.80
C GLU A 31 5.76 0.64 8.16
N ILE A 32 6.63 0.03 7.38
CA ILE A 32 7.16 -1.32 7.64
C ILE A 32 8.68 -1.25 7.53
N LYS A 33 9.35 -2.32 7.93
CA LYS A 33 10.79 -2.47 7.75
C LYS A 33 11.07 -3.64 6.80
N ILE A 34 12.04 -3.45 5.94
CA ILE A 34 12.61 -4.51 5.11
C ILE A 34 14.08 -4.59 5.55
N GLY A 35 14.39 -5.59 6.38
CA GLY A 35 15.65 -5.54 7.11
C GLY A 35 15.64 -4.30 8.00
N GLU A 36 16.61 -3.41 7.81
CA GLU A 36 16.69 -2.15 8.55
C GLU A 36 16.14 -0.96 7.80
N LYS A 37 15.75 -1.15 6.55
CA LYS A 37 15.24 -0.06 5.70
C LYS A 37 13.75 0.16 5.92
N THR A 38 13.35 1.42 5.90
CA THR A 38 11.94 1.79 6.03
C THR A 38 11.24 1.71 4.68
N ALA A 39 10.04 1.15 4.68
CA ALA A 39 9.18 1.07 3.51
C ALA A 39 7.75 1.34 3.95
N ILE A 40 6.79 1.16 3.06
CA ILE A 40 5.40 1.45 3.34
C ILE A 40 4.53 0.30 2.82
N ALA A 41 3.40 0.08 3.47
CA ALA A 41 2.45 -0.96 3.07
C ALA A 41 1.02 -0.43 3.14
N PRO A 42 0.23 -0.61 2.07
CA PRO A 42 -1.18 -0.25 2.10
C PRO A 42 -1.98 -1.37 2.79
N ALA A 43 -2.65 -1.02 3.88
CA ALA A 43 -3.62 -1.87 4.55
C ALA A 43 -4.21 -1.13 5.74
N PRO A 44 -5.54 -1.08 5.89
CA PRO A 44 -6.50 -1.62 4.94
C PRO A 44 -6.82 -0.67 3.78
N LEU A 45 -7.35 -1.25 2.72
CA LEU A 45 -8.01 -0.53 1.63
C LEU A 45 -9.45 -0.99 1.61
N ALA A 46 -10.38 -0.07 1.76
CA ALA A 46 -11.80 -0.39 1.80
C ALA A 46 -12.61 0.56 0.93
N VAL A 47 -13.51 0.00 0.15
CA VAL A 47 -14.45 0.76 -0.68
C VAL A 47 -15.85 0.22 -0.39
N LEU A 48 -16.80 1.12 -0.17
CA LEU A 48 -18.19 0.72 0.08
C LEU A 48 -18.72 -0.13 -1.09
N PRO A 49 -19.55 -1.14 -0.81
CA PRO A 49 -20.02 -2.07 -1.86
C PRO A 49 -20.64 -1.36 -3.06
N GLU A 50 -21.43 -0.32 -2.87
CA GLU A 50 -22.09 0.42 -3.94
C GLU A 50 -21.12 1.21 -4.81
N HIS A 51 -19.89 1.41 -4.34
CA HIS A 51 -18.85 2.14 -5.07
C HIS A 51 -17.72 1.26 -5.58
N GLN A 52 -17.79 -0.04 -5.36
CA GLN A 52 -16.78 -0.97 -5.85
C GLN A 52 -16.85 -1.09 -7.36
N ARG A 53 -15.72 -1.45 -7.98
CA ARG A 53 -15.56 -1.63 -9.43
C ARG A 53 -15.75 -0.35 -10.24
N LYS A 54 -15.64 0.81 -9.58
CA LYS A 54 -15.74 2.12 -10.24
C LYS A 54 -14.42 2.89 -10.21
N GLY A 55 -13.33 2.22 -9.84
CA GLY A 55 -12.02 2.82 -9.84
C GLY A 55 -11.65 3.57 -8.56
N VAL A 56 -12.48 3.53 -7.51
CA VAL A 56 -12.20 4.25 -6.26
C VAL A 56 -10.94 3.72 -5.59
N GLY A 57 -10.82 2.39 -5.48
CA GLY A 57 -9.63 1.77 -4.86
C GLY A 57 -8.36 2.08 -5.62
N LEU A 58 -8.42 2.01 -6.96
CA LEU A 58 -7.26 2.33 -7.80
C LEU A 58 -6.86 3.80 -7.67
N ALA A 59 -7.85 4.69 -7.57
CA ALA A 59 -7.58 6.11 -7.37
C ALA A 59 -6.93 6.39 -6.02
N LEU A 60 -7.40 5.72 -4.97
CA LEU A 60 -6.81 5.82 -3.64
C LEU A 60 -5.36 5.33 -3.63
N LEU A 61 -5.10 4.19 -4.28
CA LEU A 61 -3.75 3.68 -4.40
C LEU A 61 -2.85 4.63 -5.17
N ALA A 62 -3.31 5.12 -6.32
CA ALA A 62 -2.50 6.04 -7.15
C ALA A 62 -2.14 7.31 -6.39
N GLU A 63 -3.09 7.91 -5.69
CA GLU A 63 -2.82 9.12 -4.92
C GLU A 63 -1.90 8.84 -3.74
N GLY A 64 -2.11 7.72 -3.06
CA GLY A 64 -1.23 7.31 -1.97
C GLY A 64 0.20 7.09 -2.43
N HIS A 65 0.39 6.45 -3.58
CA HIS A 65 1.72 6.26 -4.16
C HIS A 65 2.38 7.58 -4.50
N ARG A 66 1.62 8.51 -5.07
CA ARG A 66 2.13 9.83 -5.42
C ARG A 66 2.64 10.58 -4.19
N ILE A 67 1.84 10.58 -3.13
CA ILE A 67 2.21 11.27 -1.89
C ILE A 67 3.39 10.56 -1.21
N ALA A 68 3.37 9.24 -1.15
CA ALA A 68 4.46 8.46 -0.54
C ALA A 68 5.78 8.69 -1.27
N LYS A 69 5.73 8.73 -2.59
CA LYS A 69 6.91 9.03 -3.41
C LYS A 69 7.47 10.41 -3.05
N ASN A 70 6.60 11.42 -2.94
CA ASN A 70 7.01 12.77 -2.61
C ASN A 70 7.54 12.89 -1.18
N LEU A 71 7.10 12.02 -0.28
CA LEU A 71 7.61 11.95 1.08
C LEU A 71 8.95 11.22 1.18
N GLY A 72 9.41 10.61 0.10
CA GLY A 72 10.70 9.94 0.06
C GLY A 72 10.67 8.45 0.31
N TYR A 73 9.49 7.84 0.44
CA TYR A 73 9.42 6.38 0.59
C TYR A 73 9.89 5.70 -0.70
N GLY A 74 10.69 4.65 -0.55
CA GLY A 74 11.32 3.99 -1.69
C GLY A 74 10.49 2.90 -2.32
N ILE A 75 9.64 2.22 -1.55
CA ILE A 75 8.91 1.07 -2.05
C ILE A 75 7.67 0.83 -1.19
N SER A 76 6.62 0.32 -1.84
CA SER A 76 5.39 -0.13 -1.17
C SER A 76 5.25 -1.63 -1.34
N VAL A 77 4.90 -2.33 -0.26
CA VAL A 77 4.76 -3.79 -0.25
C VAL A 77 3.34 -4.15 0.17
N VAL A 78 2.71 -5.06 -0.57
CA VAL A 78 1.33 -5.44 -0.29
C VAL A 78 1.16 -6.95 -0.32
N LEU A 79 0.34 -7.47 0.60
CA LEU A 79 -0.19 -8.82 0.54
C LEU A 79 -1.62 -8.71 0.04
N GLY A 80 -1.90 -9.24 -1.13
CA GLY A 80 -3.23 -9.10 -1.69
C GLY A 80 -3.44 -9.78 -3.02
N SER A 81 -4.51 -9.40 -3.69
CA SER A 81 -4.95 -10.04 -4.92
C SER A 81 -3.98 -9.84 -6.09
N GLU A 82 -3.52 -10.94 -6.66
CA GLU A 82 -2.71 -10.94 -7.87
C GLU A 82 -3.46 -10.44 -9.11
N ALA A 83 -4.79 -10.41 -9.03
CA ALA A 83 -5.63 -9.89 -10.11
C ALA A 83 -5.84 -8.38 -10.02
N TYR A 84 -5.60 -7.79 -8.86
CA TYR A 84 -5.92 -6.39 -8.60
C TYR A 84 -4.68 -5.49 -8.57
N TYR A 85 -3.71 -5.80 -7.72
CA TYR A 85 -2.58 -4.91 -7.49
C TYR A 85 -1.64 -4.73 -8.68
N PRO A 86 -1.41 -5.74 -9.54
CA PRO A 86 -0.59 -5.51 -10.74
C PRO A 86 -1.11 -4.42 -11.66
N LYS A 87 -2.42 -4.10 -11.59
CA LYS A 87 -2.99 -2.99 -12.36
C LYS A 87 -2.38 -1.64 -12.00
N THR A 88 -1.80 -1.53 -10.80
CA THR A 88 -1.15 -0.31 -10.33
C THR A 88 0.37 -0.39 -10.39
N GLY A 89 0.91 -1.45 -10.96
CA GLY A 89 2.34 -1.61 -11.16
C GLY A 89 3.06 -2.53 -10.20
N TYR A 90 2.34 -3.11 -9.23
CA TYR A 90 2.97 -4.05 -8.30
C TYR A 90 3.44 -5.31 -9.02
N MET A 91 4.57 -5.82 -8.58
CA MET A 91 5.20 -7.05 -9.09
C MET A 91 5.55 -7.94 -7.91
N PRO A 92 5.80 -9.25 -8.11
CA PRO A 92 6.22 -10.10 -7.01
C PRO A 92 7.38 -9.50 -6.23
N ALA A 93 7.23 -9.43 -4.91
CA ALA A 93 8.23 -8.80 -4.03
C ALA A 93 9.58 -9.51 -4.10
N SER A 94 9.56 -10.81 -4.42
CA SER A 94 10.79 -11.60 -4.58
C SER A 94 11.73 -11.04 -5.64
N ARG A 95 11.21 -10.30 -6.61
CA ARG A 95 12.05 -9.66 -7.64
C ARG A 95 13.00 -8.63 -7.06
N PHE A 96 12.69 -8.12 -5.88
CA PHE A 96 13.51 -7.10 -5.20
C PHE A 96 14.25 -7.70 -4.01
N GLY A 97 14.26 -9.02 -3.88
CA GLY A 97 14.89 -9.68 -2.74
C GLY A 97 14.10 -9.58 -1.45
N ILE A 98 12.84 -9.17 -1.53
CA ILE A 98 11.98 -8.98 -0.37
C ILE A 98 11.33 -10.30 0.00
N VAL A 99 11.48 -10.71 1.26
CA VAL A 99 10.98 -11.99 1.76
C VAL A 99 9.72 -11.77 2.59
N CYS A 100 8.66 -12.51 2.25
CA CYS A 100 7.41 -12.49 3.01
C CYS A 100 7.61 -13.18 4.35
N PRO A 101 7.21 -12.55 5.47
CA PRO A 101 7.37 -13.17 6.79
C PRO A 101 6.28 -14.20 7.12
N PHE A 102 5.28 -14.36 6.27
CA PHE A 102 4.14 -15.24 6.50
C PHE A 102 4.29 -16.53 5.72
N GLU A 103 4.01 -17.66 6.38
CA GLU A 103 4.03 -18.96 5.71
C GLU A 103 2.80 -19.14 4.82
N GLY A 104 2.99 -19.89 3.73
CA GLY A 104 1.89 -20.29 2.87
C GLY A 104 1.37 -19.22 1.91
N VAL A 105 2.02 -18.06 1.85
CA VAL A 105 1.63 -17.00 0.92
C VAL A 105 2.28 -17.28 -0.44
N PRO A 106 1.48 -17.46 -1.51
CA PRO A 106 2.05 -17.61 -2.86
C PRO A 106 2.84 -16.37 -3.26
N ASP A 107 3.92 -16.57 -4.00
CA ASP A 107 4.77 -15.48 -4.47
C ASP A 107 3.97 -14.40 -5.23
N ALA A 108 2.98 -14.81 -6.00
CA ALA A 108 2.17 -13.88 -6.78
C ALA A 108 1.30 -12.97 -5.92
N ASN A 109 1.08 -13.30 -4.65
CA ASN A 109 0.22 -12.54 -3.76
C ASN A 109 0.97 -11.64 -2.78
N TYR A 110 2.31 -11.69 -2.79
CA TYR A 110 3.14 -10.78 -2.00
C TYR A 110 3.93 -9.92 -2.97
N MET A 111 3.55 -8.66 -3.06
CA MET A 111 3.96 -7.81 -4.16
C MET A 111 4.60 -6.52 -3.69
N ALA A 112 5.40 -5.90 -4.55
CA ALA A 112 6.05 -4.65 -4.24
C ALA A 112 6.02 -3.72 -5.46
N LEU A 113 5.99 -2.42 -5.16
CA LEU A 113 6.03 -1.36 -6.17
C LEU A 113 7.11 -0.36 -5.77
N PRO A 114 8.22 -0.27 -6.52
CA PRO A 114 9.21 0.78 -6.29
C PRO A 114 8.59 2.15 -6.52
N LEU A 115 8.87 3.07 -5.62
CA LEU A 115 8.36 4.45 -5.70
C LEU A 115 9.42 5.43 -6.15
N GLN A 116 10.69 5.03 -6.14
CA GLN A 116 11.81 5.88 -6.57
C GLN A 116 12.56 5.23 -7.71
N GLU A 117 13.29 6.03 -8.46
CA GLU A 117 14.20 5.57 -9.50
C GLU A 117 15.63 5.98 -9.18
N PRO A 118 16.59 5.04 -9.18
CA PRO A 118 16.41 3.59 -9.37
C PRO A 118 15.69 2.94 -8.20
N ALA A 119 15.17 1.72 -8.43
CA ALA A 119 14.38 1.01 -7.42
C ALA A 119 15.14 0.73 -6.12
N GLY A 120 16.45 0.58 -6.21
CA GLY A 120 17.27 0.25 -5.05
C GLY A 120 17.34 -1.23 -4.76
N ASP A 121 18.15 -1.57 -3.78
CA ASP A 121 18.37 -2.94 -3.33
C ASP A 121 17.69 -3.11 -1.97
N TRP A 122 16.70 -3.99 -1.91
CA TRP A 122 15.88 -4.11 -0.72
C TRP A 122 16.18 -5.35 0.13
N ASN A 123 16.66 -6.40 -0.47
CA ASN A 123 17.06 -7.67 0.17
C ASN A 123 16.82 -7.77 1.68
N GLY A 124 15.73 -8.41 2.07
CA GLY A 124 15.43 -8.58 3.49
C GLY A 124 14.04 -9.11 3.74
N ILE A 125 13.81 -9.49 5.01
CA ILE A 125 12.50 -9.94 5.48
C ILE A 125 11.72 -8.74 5.95
N VAL A 126 10.43 -8.70 5.62
CA VAL A 126 9.55 -7.63 6.04
C VAL A 126 9.18 -7.83 7.52
N THR A 127 9.25 -6.74 8.27
CA THR A 127 8.79 -6.71 9.65
C THR A 127 7.70 -5.65 9.77
N TYR A 128 6.58 -6.06 10.33
CA TYR A 128 5.43 -5.17 10.57
C TYR A 128 5.42 -4.73 12.02
N ASP A 129 5.03 -3.47 12.24
CA ASP A 129 4.79 -2.99 13.58
C ASP A 129 3.57 -3.73 14.15
N LYS A 130 3.57 -3.96 15.48
CA LYS A 130 2.47 -4.61 16.16
C LYS A 130 1.13 -3.92 15.88
N ALA A 131 1.14 -2.59 15.84
CA ALA A 131 -0.06 -1.80 15.57
C ALA A 131 -0.67 -2.07 14.20
N PHE A 132 0.11 -2.56 13.24
CA PHE A 132 -0.38 -2.91 11.91
C PHE A 132 -1.50 -3.96 11.96
N PHE A 133 -1.40 -4.89 12.91
CA PHE A 133 -2.36 -5.97 13.04
C PHE A 133 -3.57 -5.62 13.90
N GLU A 134 -3.60 -4.44 14.47
CA GLU A 134 -4.68 -3.97 15.34
C GLU A 134 -5.68 -3.08 14.60
N VAL A 135 -5.50 -2.91 13.29
CA VAL A 135 -6.31 -2.00 12.47
C VAL A 135 -7.57 -2.70 11.98
#